data_f7e08091f9992ad02b64701574161ede
#
_entry.id   f7e08091f9992ad02b64701574161ede
#
_cell.length_a   1.000
_cell.length_b   1.000
_cell.length_c   1.000
_cell.angle_alpha   90.00
_cell.angle_beta   90.00
_cell.angle_gamma   90.00
#
_symmetry.space_group_name_H-M   'P 1'
#
loop_
_entity.id
_entity.type
_entity.pdbx_description
1 polymer ?
#
loop_
_entity_poly.entity_id
_entity_poly.type
_entity_poly.pdbx_seq_one_letter_code
_entity_poly.pdbx_strand_id
1 'polypeptide(L)'
;MKRFLAMSALAGMVAGLTGCATPYPPAPVSAANSEYNYLVGPGDNINIVVWRNPELSTSVPVRPDGKITTPLVEDLPAAGRDSTTLAREIEKALAKYIRDPVVTVIVTGFVGPYSEQIRVVGEAGKPMTLPFKQNMTLLDLMIAV
;
A
#
# COMPACT_ATOMS: atom_id res chain seq x y z
N MET A 1 34.53 53.24 30.03
CA MET A 1 34.43 52.83 28.63
C MET A 1 34.64 51.32 28.42
N LYS A 2 35.68 50.67 28.91
CA LYS A 2 35.94 49.22 28.67
C LYS A 2 34.85 48.26 29.21
N ARG A 3 34.15 48.60 30.28
CA ARG A 3 33.06 47.76 30.85
C ARG A 3 31.75 47.82 30.02
N PHE A 4 31.46 48.91 29.38
CA PHE A 4 30.30 49.06 28.48
C PHE A 4 30.48 48.28 27.18
N LEU A 5 31.71 48.25 26.63
CA LEU A 5 32.04 47.46 25.43
C LEU A 5 31.93 45.94 25.69
N ALA A 6 32.33 45.47 26.85
CA ALA A 6 32.23 44.05 27.22
C ALA A 6 30.76 43.61 27.39
N MET A 7 29.89 44.43 27.96
CA MET A 7 28.45 44.11 28.08
C MET A 7 27.74 44.11 26.73
N SER A 8 28.10 45.01 25.80
CA SER A 8 27.52 44.99 24.44
C SER A 8 27.93 43.75 23.63
N ALA A 9 29.17 43.25 23.80
CA ALA A 9 29.63 42.07 23.13
C ALA A 9 28.92 40.78 23.66
N LEU A 10 28.64 40.74 24.96
CA LEU A 10 27.96 39.60 25.58
C LEU A 10 26.45 39.56 25.18
N ALA A 11 25.79 40.70 25.06
CA ALA A 11 24.40 40.80 24.60
C ALA A 11 24.21 40.39 23.14
N GLY A 12 25.20 40.68 22.26
CA GLY A 12 25.20 40.28 20.87
C GLY A 12 25.37 38.76 20.66
N MET A 13 26.11 38.11 21.56
CA MET A 13 26.36 36.65 21.48
C MET A 13 25.15 35.81 21.91
N VAL A 14 24.30 36.31 22.77
CA VAL A 14 23.06 35.63 23.22
C VAL A 14 21.95 35.72 22.17
N ALA A 15 21.91 36.75 21.33
CA ALA A 15 20.89 36.94 20.29
C ALA A 15 21.07 35.97 19.09
N GLY A 16 22.25 35.37 18.92
CA GLY A 16 22.56 34.46 17.80
C GLY A 16 22.09 33.01 18.00
N LEU A 17 21.54 32.65 19.17
CA LEU A 17 21.14 31.26 19.51
C LEU A 17 19.64 30.99 19.30
N THR A 18 18.87 31.91 18.71
CA THR A 18 17.51 31.63 18.30
C THR A 18 17.52 30.75 17.05
N GLY A 19 17.76 29.46 17.24
CA GLY A 19 17.63 28.48 16.19
C GLY A 19 16.21 28.47 15.63
N CYS A 20 16.07 28.40 14.31
CA CYS A 20 14.79 28.27 13.61
C CYS A 20 14.12 26.94 14.02
N ALA A 21 13.32 26.97 15.08
CA ALA A 21 12.38 25.91 15.35
C ALA A 21 11.20 26.10 14.38
N THR A 22 11.21 25.36 13.27
CA THR A 22 10.00 25.21 12.44
C THR A 22 9.02 24.35 13.23
N PRO A 23 7.89 24.89 13.69
CA PRO A 23 6.89 24.07 14.39
C PRO A 23 6.23 23.16 13.35
N TYR A 24 6.71 21.94 13.23
CA TYR A 24 5.96 20.90 12.51
C TYR A 24 4.68 20.61 13.29
N PRO A 25 3.54 20.48 12.61
CA PRO A 25 2.31 20.07 13.26
C PRO A 25 2.54 18.71 13.94
N PRO A 26 2.07 18.53 15.19
CA PRO A 26 2.21 17.24 15.87
C PRO A 26 1.55 16.15 15.04
N ALA A 27 2.18 14.96 15.00
CA ALA A 27 1.62 13.81 14.33
C ALA A 27 0.23 13.50 14.93
N PRO A 28 -0.77 13.10 14.11
CA PRO A 28 -2.08 12.73 14.61
C PRO A 28 -1.94 11.59 15.61
N VAL A 29 -2.51 11.76 16.80
CA VAL A 29 -2.39 10.83 17.95
C VAL A 29 -3.24 9.57 17.75
N SER A 30 -4.20 9.59 16.83
CA SER A 30 -5.00 8.42 16.48
C SER A 30 -4.95 8.16 14.99
N ALA A 31 -4.50 6.96 14.62
CA ALA A 31 -4.80 6.44 13.29
C ALA A 31 -6.32 6.27 13.20
N ALA A 32 -6.95 6.85 12.19
CA ALA A 32 -8.34 6.54 11.89
C ALA A 32 -8.42 5.03 11.63
N ASN A 33 -9.13 4.30 12.50
CA ASN A 33 -9.48 2.90 12.27
C ASN A 33 -10.50 2.84 11.12
N SER A 34 -10.04 3.05 9.90
CA SER A 34 -10.80 2.67 8.73
C SER A 34 -10.66 1.16 8.54
N GLU A 35 -11.74 0.46 8.36
CA GLU A 35 -11.68 -0.93 7.91
C GLU A 35 -10.86 -0.97 6.62
N TYR A 36 -9.68 -1.56 6.73
CA TYR A 36 -8.76 -1.69 5.60
C TYR A 36 -9.12 -2.96 4.82
N ASN A 37 -9.61 -2.78 3.61
CA ASN A 37 -9.81 -3.87 2.67
C ASN A 37 -8.68 -3.85 1.64
N TYR A 38 -7.95 -4.95 1.54
CA TYR A 38 -6.89 -5.08 0.55
C TYR A 38 -7.47 -4.97 -0.86
N LEU A 39 -6.92 -4.09 -1.66
CA LEU A 39 -7.26 -3.93 -3.07
C LEU A 39 -6.20 -4.62 -3.93
N VAL A 40 -6.67 -5.43 -4.86
CA VAL A 40 -5.83 -6.11 -5.83
C VAL A 40 -5.07 -5.11 -6.68
N GLY A 41 -3.77 -5.31 -6.83
CA GLY A 41 -2.88 -4.45 -7.63
C GLY A 41 -2.21 -5.18 -8.78
N PRO A 42 -1.67 -4.45 -9.76
CA PRO A 42 -0.83 -5.03 -10.80
C PRO A 42 0.38 -5.74 -10.20
N GLY A 43 0.64 -6.96 -10.65
CA GLY A 43 1.72 -7.82 -10.13
C GLY A 43 1.31 -8.74 -8.99
N ASP A 44 0.11 -8.62 -8.44
CA ASP A 44 -0.43 -9.57 -7.48
C ASP A 44 -0.62 -10.94 -8.13
N ASN A 45 -0.51 -11.99 -7.32
CA ASN A 45 -0.86 -13.34 -7.74
C ASN A 45 -2.20 -13.74 -7.13
N ILE A 46 -3.12 -14.20 -7.98
CA ILE A 46 -4.47 -14.56 -7.59
C ILE A 46 -4.71 -16.03 -7.90
N ASN A 47 -5.16 -16.78 -6.91
CA ASN A 47 -5.65 -18.13 -7.07
C ASN A 47 -7.18 -18.09 -7.13
N ILE A 48 -7.73 -18.51 -8.25
CA ILE A 48 -9.17 -18.55 -8.53
C ILE A 48 -9.60 -20.01 -8.42
N VAL A 49 -10.51 -20.29 -7.49
CA VAL A 49 -11.08 -21.61 -7.27
C VAL A 49 -12.54 -21.60 -7.69
N VAL A 50 -12.89 -22.40 -8.69
CA VAL A 50 -14.26 -22.57 -9.17
C VAL A 50 -14.81 -23.88 -8.63
N TRP A 51 -15.83 -23.79 -7.78
CA TRP A 51 -16.41 -24.98 -7.14
C TRP A 51 -16.99 -25.94 -8.16
N ARG A 52 -16.69 -27.23 -8.02
CA ARG A 52 -17.07 -28.33 -8.93
C ARG A 52 -16.51 -28.26 -10.35
N ASN A 53 -15.66 -27.28 -10.66
CA ASN A 53 -15.04 -27.14 -11.97
C ASN A 53 -13.53 -26.92 -11.80
N PRO A 54 -12.75 -27.92 -11.42
CA PRO A 54 -11.32 -27.79 -11.19
C PRO A 54 -10.56 -27.38 -12.46
N GLU A 55 -11.07 -27.69 -13.63
CA GLU A 55 -10.52 -27.32 -14.94
C GLU A 55 -10.59 -25.79 -15.21
N LEU A 56 -11.46 -25.08 -14.51
CA LEU A 56 -11.57 -23.63 -14.56
C LEU A 56 -10.81 -22.93 -13.42
N SER A 57 -10.37 -23.72 -12.44
CA SER A 57 -9.59 -23.22 -11.31
C SER A 57 -8.13 -23.01 -11.74
N THR A 58 -7.60 -21.81 -11.49
CA THR A 58 -6.27 -21.46 -11.96
C THR A 58 -5.64 -20.38 -11.08
N SER A 59 -4.31 -20.32 -11.09
CA SER A 59 -3.55 -19.24 -10.49
C SER A 59 -3.01 -18.32 -11.59
N VAL A 60 -3.34 -17.05 -11.52
CA VAL A 60 -2.97 -16.07 -12.54
C VAL A 60 -2.38 -14.81 -11.92
N PRO A 61 -1.35 -14.21 -12.52
CA PRO A 61 -0.87 -12.91 -12.14
C PRO A 61 -1.79 -11.80 -12.68
N VAL A 62 -1.94 -10.73 -11.92
CA VAL A 62 -2.56 -9.51 -12.41
C VAL A 62 -1.58 -8.81 -13.34
N ARG A 63 -2.00 -8.58 -14.57
CA ARG A 63 -1.20 -7.94 -15.60
C ARG A 63 -0.89 -6.47 -15.25
N PRO A 64 0.15 -5.88 -15.83
CA PRO A 64 0.46 -4.45 -15.62
C PRO A 64 -0.66 -3.48 -16.01
N ASP A 65 -1.55 -3.89 -16.90
CA ASP A 65 -2.76 -3.14 -17.27
C ASP A 65 -3.92 -3.30 -16.29
N GLY A 66 -3.70 -4.05 -15.19
CA GLY A 66 -4.68 -4.28 -14.13
C GLY A 66 -5.74 -5.32 -14.44
N LYS A 67 -5.57 -6.10 -15.50
CA LYS A 67 -6.52 -7.13 -15.91
C LYS A 67 -5.99 -8.53 -15.61
N ILE A 68 -6.91 -9.49 -15.56
CA ILE A 68 -6.61 -10.92 -15.48
C ILE A 68 -7.25 -11.66 -16.66
N THR A 69 -6.66 -12.78 -17.02
CA THR A 69 -7.20 -13.71 -18.01
C THR A 69 -7.29 -15.08 -17.36
N THR A 70 -8.48 -15.65 -17.41
CA THR A 70 -8.80 -16.99 -16.88
C THR A 70 -9.39 -17.85 -17.98
N PRO A 71 -9.50 -19.16 -17.80
CA PRO A 71 -10.24 -19.99 -18.75
C PRO A 71 -11.66 -19.44 -18.96
N LEU A 72 -12.08 -19.31 -20.20
CA LEU A 72 -13.38 -18.79 -20.63
C LEU A 72 -13.64 -17.28 -20.38
N VAL A 73 -12.81 -16.60 -19.60
CA VAL A 73 -12.98 -15.15 -19.32
C VAL A 73 -11.67 -14.41 -19.57
N GLU A 74 -11.66 -13.62 -20.60
CA GLU A 74 -10.51 -12.81 -21.00
C GLU A 74 -10.68 -11.35 -20.54
N ASP A 75 -9.55 -10.68 -20.29
CA ASP A 75 -9.48 -9.24 -20.04
C ASP A 75 -10.41 -8.69 -18.94
N LEU A 76 -10.62 -9.46 -17.85
CA LEU A 76 -11.42 -9.02 -16.71
C LEU A 76 -10.63 -7.99 -15.89
N PRO A 77 -11.19 -6.79 -15.62
CA PRO A 77 -10.55 -5.81 -14.73
C PRO A 77 -10.48 -6.33 -13.30
N ALA A 78 -9.27 -6.43 -12.73
CA ALA A 78 -9.03 -6.91 -11.37
C ALA A 78 -8.44 -5.84 -10.45
N ALA A 79 -7.62 -4.93 -10.98
CA ALA A 79 -6.97 -3.90 -10.18
C ALA A 79 -7.98 -2.93 -9.55
N GLY A 80 -7.73 -2.56 -8.28
CA GLY A 80 -8.58 -1.67 -7.52
C GLY A 80 -9.84 -2.33 -6.94
N ARG A 81 -9.97 -3.66 -7.03
CA ARG A 81 -11.09 -4.43 -6.49
C ARG A 81 -10.65 -5.26 -5.30
N ASP A 82 -11.54 -5.48 -4.36
CA ASP A 82 -11.36 -6.47 -3.31
C ASP A 82 -11.63 -7.90 -3.83
N SER A 83 -11.10 -8.90 -3.15
CA SER A 83 -11.22 -10.30 -3.55
C SER A 83 -12.67 -10.78 -3.67
N THR A 84 -13.57 -10.28 -2.83
CA THR A 84 -14.99 -10.65 -2.84
C THR A 84 -15.71 -10.08 -4.07
N THR A 85 -15.53 -8.80 -4.35
CA THR A 85 -16.09 -8.15 -5.54
C THR A 85 -15.58 -8.81 -6.82
N LEU A 86 -14.28 -9.11 -6.88
CA LEU A 86 -13.67 -9.78 -8.01
C LEU A 86 -14.26 -11.19 -8.21
N ALA A 87 -14.50 -11.94 -7.12
CA ALA A 87 -15.16 -13.25 -7.19
C ALA A 87 -16.55 -13.15 -7.82
N ARG A 88 -17.37 -12.18 -7.39
CA ARG A 88 -18.73 -11.96 -7.94
C ARG A 88 -18.70 -11.58 -9.43
N GLU A 89 -17.71 -10.82 -9.85
CA GLU A 89 -17.57 -10.46 -11.26
C GLU A 89 -17.15 -11.65 -12.13
N ILE A 90 -16.25 -12.50 -11.63
CA ILE A 90 -15.88 -13.75 -12.31
C ILE A 90 -17.09 -14.68 -12.41
N GLU A 91 -17.87 -14.85 -11.34
CA GLU A 91 -19.11 -15.63 -11.37
C GLU A 91 -20.07 -15.13 -12.45
N LYS A 92 -20.30 -13.82 -12.50
CA LYS A 92 -21.16 -13.20 -13.52
C LYS A 92 -20.66 -13.45 -14.94
N ALA A 93 -19.35 -13.43 -15.14
CA ALA A 93 -18.74 -13.70 -16.44
C ALA A 93 -18.87 -15.18 -16.82
N LEU A 94 -18.61 -16.09 -15.88
CA LEU A 94 -18.71 -17.54 -16.07
C LEU A 94 -20.15 -18.05 -16.22
N ALA A 95 -21.13 -17.35 -15.67
CA ALA A 95 -22.55 -17.72 -15.77
C ALA A 95 -23.08 -17.81 -17.21
N LYS A 96 -22.31 -17.26 -18.18
CA LYS A 96 -22.61 -17.42 -19.62
C LYS A 96 -22.30 -18.82 -20.14
N TYR A 97 -21.38 -19.53 -19.47
CA TYR A 97 -20.82 -20.81 -19.92
C TYR A 97 -21.21 -21.97 -19.04
N ILE A 98 -21.35 -21.74 -17.73
CA ILE A 98 -21.70 -22.77 -16.74
C ILE A 98 -22.86 -22.32 -15.86
N ARG A 99 -23.60 -23.29 -15.33
CA ARG A 99 -24.75 -23.04 -14.44
C ARG A 99 -24.26 -22.84 -13.02
N ASP A 100 -24.74 -21.79 -12.36
CA ASP A 100 -24.53 -21.49 -10.96
C ASP A 100 -23.04 -21.59 -10.51
N PRO A 101 -22.11 -20.84 -11.16
CA PRO A 101 -20.73 -20.84 -10.76
C PRO A 101 -20.56 -20.26 -9.36
N VAL A 102 -19.80 -20.93 -8.50
CA VAL A 102 -19.37 -20.42 -7.20
C VAL A 102 -17.86 -20.26 -7.25
N VAL A 103 -17.39 -19.03 -7.09
CA VAL A 103 -15.99 -18.66 -7.23
C VAL A 103 -15.44 -18.12 -5.93
N THR A 104 -14.27 -18.59 -5.56
CA THR A 104 -13.45 -18.05 -4.46
C THR A 104 -12.15 -17.49 -5.03
N VAL A 105 -11.85 -16.25 -4.68
CA VAL A 105 -10.62 -15.57 -5.07
C VAL A 105 -9.71 -15.45 -3.85
N ILE A 106 -8.50 -15.98 -3.96
CA ILE A 106 -7.47 -15.96 -2.92
C ILE A 106 -6.26 -15.21 -3.47
N VAL A 107 -5.90 -14.10 -2.85
CA VAL A 107 -4.66 -13.38 -3.19
C VAL A 107 -3.49 -14.10 -2.50
N THR A 108 -2.48 -14.51 -3.25
CA THR A 108 -1.33 -15.26 -2.75
C THR A 108 -0.02 -14.46 -2.80
N GLY A 109 0.07 -13.46 -3.68
CA GLY A 109 1.22 -12.56 -3.76
C GLY A 109 0.73 -11.12 -3.61
N PHE A 110 1.23 -10.42 -2.62
CA PHE A 110 0.76 -9.08 -2.24
C PHE A 110 1.77 -8.02 -2.69
N VAL A 111 1.57 -7.45 -3.86
CA VAL A 111 2.30 -6.27 -4.33
C VAL A 111 1.47 -5.01 -4.08
N GLY A 112 0.18 -5.11 -4.31
CA GLY A 112 -0.80 -4.06 -4.13
C GLY A 112 -0.74 -2.95 -5.17
N PRO A 113 -1.74 -2.07 -5.19
CA PRO A 113 -1.73 -0.89 -6.05
C PRO A 113 -0.65 0.10 -5.61
N TYR A 114 -0.12 0.89 -6.54
CA TYR A 114 0.93 1.89 -6.28
C TYR A 114 0.54 2.92 -5.21
N SER A 115 -0.75 3.18 -5.02
CA SER A 115 -1.28 4.07 -3.99
C SER A 115 -1.08 3.53 -2.56
N GLU A 116 -0.91 2.22 -2.41
CA GLU A 116 -0.75 1.54 -1.12
C GLU A 116 0.66 0.99 -0.91
N GLN A 117 1.63 1.53 -1.63
CA GLN A 117 3.04 1.20 -1.47
C GLN A 117 3.77 2.31 -0.71
N ILE A 118 4.56 1.91 0.28
CA ILE A 118 5.45 2.80 1.01
C ILE A 118 6.81 2.79 0.32
N ARG A 119 7.27 3.96 -0.09
CA ARG A 119 8.59 4.13 -0.73
C ARG A 119 9.53 4.80 0.24
N VAL A 120 10.62 4.12 0.57
CA VAL A 120 11.67 4.65 1.43
C VAL A 120 12.83 5.11 0.55
N VAL A 121 13.18 6.39 0.71
CA VAL A 121 14.28 7.04 -0.02
C VAL A 121 15.12 7.87 0.95
N GLY A 122 16.39 8.06 0.68
CA GLY A 122 17.29 8.87 1.49
C GLY A 122 18.44 8.06 2.11
N GLU A 123 18.97 8.54 3.22
CA GLU A 123 20.11 7.96 3.95
C GLU A 123 19.75 6.66 4.71
N ALA A 124 18.49 6.28 4.76
CA ALA A 124 18.04 5.04 5.39
C ALA A 124 18.36 3.84 4.48
N GLY A 125 19.51 3.21 4.66
CA GLY A 125 19.87 1.96 4.01
C GLY A 125 19.82 2.01 2.47
N LYS A 126 19.08 1.07 1.87
CA LYS A 126 18.86 1.03 0.41
C LYS A 126 17.45 1.54 0.08
N PRO A 127 17.29 2.36 -0.98
CA PRO A 127 15.96 2.71 -1.45
C PRO A 127 15.14 1.45 -1.74
N MET A 128 13.95 1.34 -1.13
CA MET A 128 13.10 0.17 -1.31
C MET A 128 11.62 0.55 -1.28
N THR A 129 10.82 -0.36 -1.81
CA THR A 129 9.35 -0.24 -1.81
C THR A 129 8.77 -1.39 -1.01
N LEU A 130 7.88 -1.08 -0.09
CA LEU A 130 7.19 -2.05 0.76
C LEU A 130 5.68 -1.91 0.56
N PRO A 131 4.93 -3.02 0.47
CA PRO A 131 3.49 -2.96 0.48
C PRO A 131 3.00 -2.50 1.87
N PHE A 132 2.00 -1.62 1.88
CA PHE A 132 1.35 -1.21 3.12
C PHE A 132 0.64 -2.39 3.77
N LYS A 133 0.77 -2.52 5.07
CA LYS A 133 0.03 -3.49 5.89
C LYS A 133 -0.79 -2.76 6.93
N GLN A 134 -2.00 -3.23 7.18
CA GLN A 134 -2.84 -2.67 8.24
C GLN A 134 -2.10 -2.65 9.59
N ASN A 135 -2.22 -1.55 10.33
CA ASN A 135 -1.54 -1.30 11.60
C ASN A 135 0.01 -1.24 11.54
N MET A 136 0.59 -1.09 10.33
CA MET A 136 2.03 -0.90 10.18
C MET A 136 2.45 0.44 10.79
N THR A 137 3.45 0.39 11.67
CA THR A 137 4.01 1.56 12.34
C THR A 137 5.27 2.07 11.65
N LEU A 138 5.69 3.30 11.96
CA LEU A 138 6.96 3.82 11.49
C LEU A 138 8.15 2.96 11.98
N LEU A 139 8.04 2.39 13.18
CA LEU A 139 9.07 1.51 13.73
C LEU A 139 9.23 0.24 12.87
N ASP A 140 8.11 -0.38 12.46
CA ASP A 140 8.14 -1.55 11.58
C ASP A 140 8.82 -1.24 10.25
N LEU A 141 8.56 -0.04 9.71
CA LEU A 141 9.22 0.44 8.51
C LEU A 141 10.74 0.60 8.71
N MET A 142 11.16 1.19 9.84
CA MET A 142 12.58 1.41 10.16
C MET A 142 13.35 0.10 10.37
N ILE A 143 12.67 -0.94 10.84
CA ILE A 143 13.27 -2.28 11.01
C ILE A 143 13.42 -2.99 9.66
N ALA A 144 12.52 -2.72 8.71
CA ALA A 144 12.50 -3.37 7.41
C ALA A 144 13.54 -2.81 6.43
N VAL A 145 14.06 -1.60 6.69
CA VAL A 145 15.05 -0.88 5.87
C VAL A 145 16.46 -1.06 6.40
#